data_2e6cbf7e923c697ff73592b465a7b81d
#
_entry.id   2e6cbf7e923c697ff73592b465a7b81d
#
_cell.length_a   1.000
_cell.length_b   1.000
_cell.length_c   1.000
_cell.angle_alpha   90.00
_cell.angle_beta   90.00
_cell.angle_gamma   90.00
#
_symmetry.space_group_name_H-M   'P 1'
#
loop_
_entity.id
_entity.type
_entity.pdbx_description
1 polymer ?
#
loop_
_entity_poly.entity_id
_entity_poly.type
_entity_poly.pdbx_seq_one_letter_code
_entity_poly.pdbx_strand_id
1 'polypeptide(L)'
;MRIFFTSYQAINLMRGGVTFKVQFLKKALENRGVDIQLLDSWNMDFQLGKNDLVHMFNANVGTYHMAKSLQNYGAKYVINPIFYNRHPNWKIQSYLNAENIARKFLKGILSEFQMTKDICNGAEKILPNTIAEGDILANGIGVNPQKIEVVHNGVEKRFANADAKLFYEKYGLKNFVLSVTHIGSSR
;
A
#
# COMPACT_ATOMS: atom_id res chain seq x y z
N MET A 1 19.12 13.14 1.07
CA MET A 1 17.69 12.76 1.17
C MET A 1 17.67 11.33 1.66
N ARG A 2 17.11 11.09 2.82
CA ARG A 2 16.85 9.75 3.34
C ARG A 2 15.41 9.38 2.99
N ILE A 3 15.15 8.10 2.79
CA ILE A 3 13.80 7.59 2.58
C ILE A 3 13.44 6.64 3.71
N PHE A 4 12.34 6.89 4.38
CA PHE A 4 11.86 6.07 5.49
C PHE A 4 10.68 5.22 5.04
N PHE A 5 10.80 3.91 5.15
CA PHE A 5 9.70 2.98 4.86
C PHE A 5 8.88 2.75 6.11
N THR A 6 7.55 2.84 5.98
CA THR A 6 6.60 2.54 7.05
C THR A 6 5.37 1.81 6.54
N SER A 7 4.71 1.07 7.41
CA SER A 7 3.46 0.36 7.15
C SER A 7 2.69 0.17 8.47
N TYR A 8 1.65 -0.70 8.45
CA TYR A 8 0.95 -1.06 9.68
C TYR A 8 1.88 -1.83 10.66
N GLN A 9 1.66 -1.64 11.95
CA GLN A 9 2.56 -2.14 13.00
C GLN A 9 2.78 -3.67 12.99
N ALA A 10 1.74 -4.44 12.63
CA ALA A 10 1.79 -5.90 12.62
C ALA A 10 2.42 -6.51 11.36
N ILE A 11 3.08 -5.73 10.50
CA ILE A 11 3.60 -6.19 9.20
C ILE A 11 4.54 -7.41 9.31
N ASN A 12 5.30 -7.50 10.38
CA ASN A 12 6.23 -8.62 10.60
C ASN A 12 5.57 -9.82 11.29
N LEU A 13 4.45 -9.62 11.97
CA LEU A 13 3.68 -10.69 12.62
C LEU A 13 2.76 -11.39 11.61
N MET A 14 2.20 -10.61 10.68
CA MET A 14 1.31 -11.10 9.62
C MET A 14 2.04 -11.06 8.27
N ARG A 15 3.06 -11.89 8.13
CA ARG A 15 3.87 -11.93 6.90
C ARG A 15 3.03 -12.24 5.67
N GLY A 16 3.14 -11.39 4.66
CA GLY A 16 2.39 -11.51 3.41
C GLY A 16 3.01 -10.68 2.29
N GLY A 17 2.27 -10.46 1.22
CA GLY A 17 2.74 -9.73 0.04
C GLY A 17 3.32 -8.35 0.36
N VAL A 18 2.74 -7.63 1.31
CA VAL A 18 3.24 -6.30 1.73
C VAL A 18 4.63 -6.41 2.37
N THR A 19 4.83 -7.38 3.27
CA THR A 19 6.14 -7.62 3.92
C THR A 19 7.24 -7.86 2.89
N PHE A 20 6.98 -8.77 1.95
CA PHE A 20 7.93 -9.06 0.87
C PHE A 20 8.16 -7.86 -0.02
N LYS A 21 7.11 -7.11 -0.39
CA LYS A 21 7.26 -5.89 -1.19
C LYS A 21 8.19 -4.89 -0.51
N VAL A 22 7.98 -4.60 0.76
CA VAL A 22 8.84 -3.68 1.54
C VAL A 22 10.29 -4.15 1.53
N GLN A 23 10.53 -5.43 1.85
CA GLN A 23 11.88 -6.00 1.92
C GLN A 23 12.60 -5.97 0.57
N PHE A 24 11.93 -6.41 -0.50
CA PHE A 24 12.54 -6.45 -1.83
C PHE A 24 12.77 -5.06 -2.41
N LEU A 25 11.81 -4.15 -2.23
CA LEU A 25 11.96 -2.78 -2.68
C LEU A 25 13.10 -2.07 -1.94
N LYS A 26 13.17 -2.23 -0.61
CA LYS A 26 14.29 -1.72 0.20
C LYS A 26 15.61 -2.19 -0.37
N LYS A 27 15.81 -3.50 -0.48
CA LYS A 27 17.04 -4.10 -1.01
C LYS A 27 17.37 -3.61 -2.43
N ALA A 28 16.37 -3.51 -3.31
CA ALA A 28 16.57 -3.08 -4.69
C ALA A 28 17.01 -1.62 -4.80
N LEU A 29 16.51 -0.74 -3.94
CA LEU A 29 16.88 0.67 -3.91
C LEU A 29 18.25 0.88 -3.24
N GLU A 30 18.54 0.17 -2.15
CA GLU A 30 19.85 0.19 -1.50
C GLU A 30 20.95 -0.25 -2.46
N ASN A 31 20.72 -1.28 -3.27
CA ASN A 31 21.64 -1.72 -4.33
C ASN A 31 21.88 -0.65 -5.42
N ARG A 32 21.04 0.40 -5.48
CA ARG A 32 21.20 1.55 -6.36
C ARG A 32 21.76 2.80 -5.65
N GLY A 33 22.22 2.63 -4.42
CA GLY A 33 22.81 3.72 -3.63
C GLY A 33 21.81 4.65 -2.96
N VAL A 34 20.51 4.25 -2.85
CA VAL A 34 19.51 5.03 -2.14
C VAL A 34 19.54 4.68 -0.65
N ASP A 35 19.63 5.68 0.21
CA ASP A 35 19.58 5.50 1.67
C ASP A 35 18.14 5.24 2.12
N ILE A 36 17.85 3.97 2.43
CA ILE A 36 16.53 3.50 2.88
C ILE A 36 16.60 3.01 4.33
N GLN A 37 15.78 3.60 5.17
CA GLN A 37 15.65 3.20 6.57
C GLN A 37 14.21 2.75 6.86
N LEU A 38 14.02 1.88 7.84
CA LEU A 38 12.68 1.59 8.37
C LEU A 38 12.37 2.68 9.41
N LEU A 39 11.17 3.26 9.29
CA LEU A 39 10.73 4.25 10.26
C LEU A 39 10.49 3.55 11.60
N ASP A 40 11.29 3.90 12.60
CA ASP A 40 11.16 3.43 13.97
C ASP A 40 10.46 4.50 14.82
N SER A 41 9.16 4.31 15.03
CA SER A 41 8.35 5.23 15.85
C SER A 41 8.63 5.15 17.35
N TRP A 42 9.45 4.19 17.80
CA TRP A 42 9.87 4.06 19.20
C TRP A 42 11.24 4.70 19.48
N ASN A 43 11.94 5.10 18.43
CA ASN A 43 13.21 5.81 18.59
C ASN A 43 12.94 7.27 18.99
N MET A 44 13.21 7.60 20.26
CA MET A 44 12.97 8.94 20.81
C MET A 44 13.86 10.02 20.18
N ASP A 45 15.01 9.64 19.62
CA ASP A 45 15.93 10.55 18.93
C ASP A 45 15.61 10.71 17.44
N PHE A 46 14.53 10.05 16.96
CA PHE A 46 14.15 10.10 15.56
C PHE A 46 13.62 11.49 15.18
N GLN A 47 14.22 12.06 14.14
CA GLN A 47 13.79 13.33 13.56
C GLN A 47 13.75 13.23 12.03
N LEU A 48 12.63 13.63 11.45
CA LEU A 48 12.51 13.82 10.00
C LEU A 48 13.08 15.18 9.61
N GLY A 49 14.05 15.17 8.71
CA GLY A 49 14.59 16.36 8.08
C GLY A 49 13.67 16.89 6.97
N LYS A 50 13.81 18.18 6.63
CA LYS A 50 12.98 18.82 5.55
C LYS A 50 13.08 18.13 4.18
N ASN A 51 14.19 17.45 3.91
CA ASN A 51 14.45 16.77 2.64
C ASN A 51 14.22 15.26 2.72
N ASP A 52 13.74 14.76 3.84
CA ASP A 52 13.43 13.35 3.99
C ASP A 52 12.06 13.03 3.39
N LEU A 53 11.89 11.81 2.91
CA LEU A 53 10.66 11.31 2.33
C LEU A 53 10.21 10.06 3.07
N VAL A 54 8.94 9.99 3.43
CA VAL A 54 8.35 8.76 3.96
C VAL A 54 7.66 8.00 2.83
N HIS A 55 7.98 6.74 2.64
CA HIS A 55 7.25 5.84 1.75
C HIS A 55 6.38 4.90 2.60
N MET A 56 5.10 5.14 2.56
CA MET A 56 4.11 4.37 3.31
C MET A 56 3.54 3.25 2.44
N PHE A 57 3.35 2.08 3.03
CA PHE A 57 2.72 0.93 2.39
C PHE A 57 1.42 0.60 3.09
N ASN A 58 0.38 0.41 2.29
CA ASN A 58 -1.00 0.16 2.68
C ASN A 58 -1.77 1.42 3.12
N ALA A 59 -2.95 1.64 2.54
CA ALA A 59 -3.84 2.74 2.88
C ALA A 59 -5.10 2.19 3.55
N ASN A 60 -5.01 1.91 4.86
CA ASN A 60 -6.10 1.32 5.64
C ASN A 60 -6.08 1.85 7.08
N VAL A 61 -6.96 1.31 7.92
CA VAL A 61 -7.05 1.65 9.34
C VAL A 61 -5.70 1.53 10.08
N GLY A 62 -4.87 0.54 9.74
CA GLY A 62 -3.58 0.29 10.41
C GLY A 62 -2.51 1.36 10.14
N THR A 63 -2.68 2.15 9.08
CA THR A 63 -1.74 3.23 8.70
C THR A 63 -2.35 4.62 8.84
N TYR A 64 -3.65 4.71 9.13
CA TYR A 64 -4.38 5.98 9.18
C TYR A 64 -3.79 6.98 10.17
N HIS A 65 -3.55 6.57 11.41
CA HIS A 65 -2.98 7.45 12.43
C HIS A 65 -1.57 7.90 12.09
N MET A 66 -0.75 7.01 11.52
CA MET A 66 0.59 7.37 11.05
C MET A 66 0.51 8.44 9.95
N ALA A 67 -0.37 8.26 8.96
CA ALA A 67 -0.58 9.24 7.89
C ALA A 67 -1.03 10.60 8.44
N LYS A 68 -1.97 10.61 9.40
CA LYS A 68 -2.42 11.86 10.05
C LYS A 68 -1.30 12.53 10.84
N SER A 69 -0.46 11.76 11.53
CA SER A 69 0.69 12.29 12.25
C SER A 69 1.71 12.92 11.29
N LEU A 70 2.02 12.25 10.16
CA LEU A 70 2.91 12.80 9.15
C LEU A 70 2.36 14.09 8.54
N GLN A 71 1.05 14.14 8.24
CA GLN A 71 0.38 15.36 7.74
C GLN A 71 0.48 16.50 8.74
N ASN A 72 0.20 16.25 10.01
CA ASN A 72 0.27 17.25 11.08
C ASN A 72 1.70 17.73 11.32
N TYR A 73 2.68 16.86 11.16
CA TYR A 73 4.10 17.18 11.27
C TYR A 73 4.63 17.97 10.05
N GLY A 74 3.86 18.01 8.94
CA GLY A 74 4.29 18.60 7.69
C GLY A 74 5.30 17.74 6.90
N ALA A 75 5.37 16.45 7.20
CA ALA A 75 6.27 15.53 6.52
C ALA A 75 5.74 15.14 5.14
N LYS A 76 6.65 15.12 4.15
CA LYS A 76 6.32 14.62 2.81
C LYS A 76 6.28 13.11 2.81
N TYR A 77 5.23 12.55 2.23
CA TYR A 77 5.16 11.12 2.03
C TYR A 77 4.55 10.72 0.69
N VAL A 78 4.94 9.56 0.21
CA VAL A 78 4.31 8.84 -0.90
C VAL A 78 3.64 7.59 -0.36
N ILE A 79 2.56 7.18 -1.00
CA ILE A 79 1.78 6.02 -0.56
C ILE A 79 1.67 4.96 -1.65
N ASN A 80 1.94 3.71 -1.30
CA ASN A 80 1.58 2.54 -2.06
C ASN A 80 0.31 1.94 -1.44
N PRO A 81 -0.87 2.22 -1.97
CA PRO A 81 -2.15 2.03 -1.25
C PRO A 81 -2.47 0.56 -0.98
N ILE A 82 -2.17 -0.33 -1.94
CA ILE A 82 -2.52 -1.75 -1.90
C ILE A 82 -4.03 -1.90 -1.63
N PHE A 83 -4.80 -1.14 -2.40
CA PHE A 83 -6.23 -1.03 -2.23
C PHE A 83 -6.95 -1.88 -3.29
N TYR A 84 -7.84 -2.73 -2.83
CA TYR A 84 -8.71 -3.52 -3.71
C TYR A 84 -10.14 -3.52 -3.18
N ASN A 85 -11.10 -3.33 -4.08
CA ASN A 85 -12.50 -3.45 -3.75
C ASN A 85 -13.29 -4.08 -4.91
N ARG A 86 -14.30 -4.88 -4.61
CA ARG A 86 -15.19 -5.53 -5.60
C ARG A 86 -16.39 -4.69 -5.99
N HIS A 87 -16.67 -3.62 -5.25
CA HIS A 87 -17.77 -2.74 -5.58
C HIS A 87 -17.44 -1.84 -6.77
N PRO A 88 -18.40 -1.56 -7.65
CA PRO A 88 -18.20 -0.60 -8.73
C PRO A 88 -17.98 0.82 -8.16
N ASN A 89 -17.26 1.65 -8.90
CA ASN A 89 -16.84 2.98 -8.47
C ASN A 89 -18.03 3.85 -7.98
N TRP A 90 -19.18 3.81 -8.68
CA TRP A 90 -20.36 4.58 -8.28
C TRP A 90 -20.87 4.20 -6.88
N LYS A 91 -20.78 2.93 -6.50
CA LYS A 91 -21.21 2.47 -5.17
C LYS A 91 -20.29 2.97 -4.08
N ILE A 92 -18.96 2.97 -4.32
CA ILE A 92 -17.96 3.54 -3.40
C ILE A 92 -18.24 5.05 -3.21
N GLN A 93 -18.45 5.77 -4.32
CA GLN A 93 -18.81 7.20 -4.27
C GLN A 93 -20.10 7.46 -3.49
N SER A 94 -21.15 6.65 -3.72
CA SER A 94 -22.39 6.78 -2.99
C SER A 94 -22.21 6.59 -1.48
N TYR A 95 -21.37 5.63 -1.10
CA TYR A 95 -20.98 5.41 0.30
C TYR A 95 -20.28 6.63 0.91
N LEU A 96 -19.28 7.18 0.22
CA LEU A 96 -18.54 8.36 0.68
C LEU A 96 -19.45 9.59 0.77
N ASN A 97 -20.36 9.77 -0.18
CA ASN A 97 -21.33 10.88 -0.15
C ASN A 97 -22.30 10.75 1.02
N ALA A 98 -22.83 9.56 1.26
CA ALA A 98 -23.71 9.29 2.41
C ALA A 98 -22.96 9.52 3.73
N GLU A 99 -21.71 9.05 3.85
CA GLU A 99 -20.87 9.30 5.02
C GLU A 99 -20.63 10.79 5.24
N ASN A 100 -20.32 11.56 4.19
CA ASN A 100 -20.11 13.00 4.28
C ASN A 100 -21.35 13.74 4.78
N ILE A 101 -22.55 13.28 4.40
CA ILE A 101 -23.81 13.83 4.92
C ILE A 101 -23.98 13.42 6.40
N ALA A 102 -23.81 12.14 6.72
CA ALA A 102 -23.97 11.64 8.08
C ALA A 102 -23.02 12.31 9.07
N ARG A 103 -21.79 12.59 8.70
CA ARG A 103 -20.77 13.27 9.53
C ARG A 103 -21.16 14.70 9.93
N LYS A 104 -22.09 15.35 9.21
CA LYS A 104 -22.61 16.67 9.61
C LYS A 104 -23.49 16.58 10.86
N PHE A 105 -24.12 15.43 11.10
CA PHE A 105 -25.06 15.22 12.19
C PHE A 105 -24.51 14.30 13.28
N LEU A 106 -23.62 13.37 12.90
CA LEU A 106 -23.07 12.35 13.78
C LEU A 106 -21.54 12.45 13.81
N LYS A 107 -20.99 12.63 15.01
CA LYS A 107 -19.54 12.64 15.22
C LYS A 107 -19.01 11.21 15.30
N GLY A 108 -17.76 11.00 14.83
CA GLY A 108 -17.04 9.74 14.98
C GLY A 108 -17.30 8.70 13.88
N ILE A 109 -18.11 9.00 12.87
CA ILE A 109 -18.26 8.12 11.69
C ILE A 109 -17.03 8.30 10.79
N LEU A 110 -16.31 7.20 10.56
CA LEU A 110 -15.14 7.19 9.69
C LEU A 110 -14.98 5.82 9.06
N SER A 111 -15.38 5.68 7.79
CA SER A 111 -15.24 4.43 7.05
C SER A 111 -13.82 4.18 6.56
N GLU A 112 -13.53 2.94 6.21
CA GLU A 112 -12.25 2.56 5.60
C GLU A 112 -12.03 3.29 4.26
N PHE A 113 -13.08 3.54 3.48
CA PHE A 113 -12.99 4.34 2.25
C PHE A 113 -12.56 5.78 2.52
N GLN A 114 -13.11 6.40 3.55
CA GLN A 114 -12.73 7.75 3.92
C GLN A 114 -11.30 7.80 4.48
N MET A 115 -10.91 6.81 5.28
CA MET A 115 -9.51 6.69 5.73
C MET A 115 -8.54 6.58 4.57
N THR A 116 -8.84 5.70 3.58
CA THR A 116 -8.05 5.55 2.35
C THR A 116 -7.96 6.88 1.59
N LYS A 117 -9.09 7.58 1.45
CA LYS A 117 -9.14 8.90 0.80
C LYS A 117 -8.26 9.92 1.50
N ASP A 118 -8.35 10.01 2.81
CA ASP A 118 -7.58 10.96 3.63
C ASP A 118 -6.07 10.69 3.55
N ILE A 119 -5.69 9.42 3.63
CA ILE A 119 -4.28 9.00 3.46
C ILE A 119 -3.77 9.40 2.09
N CYS A 120 -4.50 9.05 1.02
CA CYS A 120 -4.10 9.33 -0.36
C CYS A 120 -4.05 10.84 -0.65
N ASN A 121 -5.01 11.61 -0.17
CA ASN A 121 -5.04 13.05 -0.40
C ASN A 121 -3.87 13.80 0.25
N GLY A 122 -3.39 13.34 1.40
CA GLY A 122 -2.23 13.91 2.08
C GLY A 122 -0.89 13.52 1.46
N ALA A 123 -0.84 12.51 0.60
CA ALA A 123 0.39 12.08 -0.06
C ALA A 123 0.80 13.01 -1.20
N GLU A 124 2.10 13.14 -1.44
CA GLU A 124 2.65 13.82 -2.61
C GLU A 124 2.38 13.02 -3.90
N LYS A 125 2.57 11.70 -3.85
CA LYS A 125 2.28 10.75 -4.92
C LYS A 125 1.61 9.50 -4.37
N ILE A 126 0.75 8.93 -5.21
CA ILE A 126 0.01 7.69 -4.95
C ILE A 126 0.50 6.66 -5.96
N LEU A 127 1.04 5.55 -5.49
CA LEU A 127 1.73 4.54 -6.29
C LEU A 127 0.95 3.21 -6.30
N PRO A 128 -0.21 3.12 -6.99
CA PRO A 128 -0.94 1.87 -7.11
C PRO A 128 -0.13 0.80 -7.87
N ASN A 129 -0.41 -0.46 -7.60
CA ASN A 129 0.30 -1.58 -8.25
C ASN A 129 -0.24 -1.90 -9.63
N THR A 130 -1.47 -1.48 -9.93
CA THR A 130 -2.15 -1.77 -11.19
C THR A 130 -2.95 -0.56 -11.68
N ILE A 131 -3.23 -0.53 -12.98
CA ILE A 131 -4.11 0.47 -13.59
C ILE A 131 -5.51 0.40 -12.96
N ALA A 132 -6.03 -0.81 -12.72
CA ALA A 132 -7.34 -1.01 -12.10
C ALA A 132 -7.41 -0.46 -10.66
N GLU A 133 -6.34 -0.61 -9.87
CA GLU A 133 -6.24 0.01 -8.56
C GLU A 133 -6.25 1.54 -8.67
N GLY A 134 -5.49 2.09 -9.62
CA GLY A 134 -5.47 3.53 -9.91
C GLY A 134 -6.84 4.07 -10.30
N ASP A 135 -7.60 3.32 -11.13
CA ASP A 135 -8.96 3.67 -11.52
C ASP A 135 -9.93 3.73 -10.32
N ILE A 136 -9.90 2.72 -9.45
CA ILE A 136 -10.73 2.69 -8.23
C ILE A 136 -10.39 3.87 -7.32
N LEU A 137 -9.11 4.21 -7.17
CA LEU A 137 -8.69 5.35 -6.36
C LEU A 137 -9.15 6.67 -6.96
N ALA A 138 -9.01 6.87 -8.27
CA ALA A 138 -9.45 8.09 -8.94
C ALA A 138 -10.98 8.20 -8.99
N ASN A 139 -11.64 7.20 -9.56
CA ASN A 139 -13.05 7.24 -9.90
C ASN A 139 -13.98 6.67 -8.82
N GLY A 140 -13.49 5.84 -7.92
CA GLY A 140 -14.25 5.32 -6.77
C GLY A 140 -14.07 6.15 -5.51
N ILE A 141 -12.82 6.29 -5.06
CA ILE A 141 -12.46 7.03 -3.84
C ILE A 141 -12.48 8.55 -4.09
N GLY A 142 -12.20 8.99 -5.32
CA GLY A 142 -12.19 10.40 -5.69
C GLY A 142 -10.93 11.14 -5.23
N VAL A 143 -9.76 10.50 -5.39
CA VAL A 143 -8.47 11.16 -5.20
C VAL A 143 -8.01 11.84 -6.50
N ASN A 144 -7.16 12.85 -6.39
CA ASN A 144 -6.66 13.59 -7.54
C ASN A 144 -5.85 12.69 -8.48
N PRO A 145 -6.29 12.46 -9.74
CA PRO A 145 -5.59 11.61 -10.69
C PRO A 145 -4.15 12.05 -11.00
N GLN A 146 -3.85 13.35 -10.89
CA GLN A 146 -2.49 13.88 -11.14
C GLN A 146 -1.46 13.42 -10.11
N LYS A 147 -1.92 12.93 -8.95
CA LYS A 147 -1.06 12.33 -7.93
C LYS A 147 -0.80 10.85 -8.19
N ILE A 148 -1.58 10.20 -9.06
CA ILE A 148 -1.53 8.75 -9.30
C ILE A 148 -0.45 8.43 -10.33
N GLU A 149 0.45 7.53 -9.95
CA GLU A 149 1.49 6.99 -10.82
C GLU A 149 1.56 5.47 -10.61
N VAL A 150 1.20 4.70 -11.64
CA VAL A 150 1.15 3.23 -11.52
C VAL A 150 2.56 2.67 -11.48
N VAL A 151 2.89 1.96 -10.39
CA VAL A 151 4.17 1.28 -10.20
C VAL A 151 3.91 -0.21 -9.98
N HIS A 152 4.11 -1.00 -11.03
CA HIS A 152 3.88 -2.44 -10.97
C HIS A 152 4.83 -3.14 -10.00
N ASN A 153 4.32 -4.21 -9.37
CA ASN A 153 5.17 -5.04 -8.54
C ASN A 153 6.27 -5.71 -9.37
N GLY A 154 7.49 -5.65 -8.85
CA GLY A 154 8.62 -6.37 -9.43
C GLY A 154 8.52 -7.88 -9.18
N VAL A 155 9.16 -8.64 -10.05
CA VAL A 155 9.34 -10.09 -9.91
C VAL A 155 10.84 -10.39 -9.90
N GLU A 156 11.26 -11.30 -9.03
CA GLU A 156 12.67 -11.69 -8.95
C GLU A 156 13.13 -12.38 -10.25
N LYS A 157 14.31 -12.00 -10.74
CA LYS A 157 14.88 -12.55 -11.99
C LYS A 157 14.97 -14.09 -12.01
N ARG A 158 15.13 -14.73 -10.84
CA ARG A 158 15.20 -16.20 -10.74
C ARG A 158 13.95 -16.89 -11.29
N PHE A 159 12.77 -16.25 -11.26
CA PHE A 159 11.55 -16.83 -11.79
C PHE A 159 11.51 -16.89 -13.33
N ALA A 160 12.32 -16.07 -14.02
CA ALA A 160 12.38 -16.12 -15.48
C ALA A 160 12.98 -17.44 -16.01
N ASN A 161 13.85 -18.07 -15.21
CA ASN A 161 14.53 -19.32 -15.56
C ASN A 161 14.08 -20.49 -14.68
N ALA A 162 12.95 -20.37 -13.98
CA ALA A 162 12.40 -21.44 -13.17
C ALA A 162 11.89 -22.58 -14.05
N ASP A 163 12.18 -23.82 -13.67
CA ASP A 163 11.65 -25.02 -14.28
C ASP A 163 10.68 -25.76 -13.35
N ALA A 164 9.91 -26.65 -13.91
CA ALA A 164 8.93 -27.46 -13.17
C ALA A 164 9.48 -28.82 -12.73
N LYS A 165 10.77 -29.11 -12.88
CA LYS A 165 11.35 -30.44 -12.68
C LYS A 165 11.05 -31.01 -11.31
N LEU A 166 11.36 -30.27 -10.24
CA LEU A 166 11.11 -30.69 -8.86
C LEU A 166 9.63 -30.96 -8.57
N PHE A 167 8.74 -30.14 -9.16
CA PHE A 167 7.31 -30.30 -9.00
C PHE A 167 6.83 -31.57 -9.73
N TYR A 168 7.32 -31.80 -10.95
CA TYR A 168 7.00 -32.98 -11.71
C TYR A 168 7.51 -34.28 -11.03
N GLU A 169 8.75 -34.27 -10.54
CA GLU A 169 9.32 -35.41 -9.81
C GLU A 169 8.51 -35.76 -8.55
N LYS A 170 7.98 -34.72 -7.86
CA LYS A 170 7.23 -34.93 -6.62
C LYS A 170 5.78 -35.32 -6.82
N TYR A 171 5.10 -34.75 -7.85
CA TYR A 171 3.65 -34.88 -8.00
C TYR A 171 3.21 -35.56 -9.30
N GLY A 172 4.10 -35.81 -10.24
CA GLY A 172 3.80 -36.43 -11.53
C GLY A 172 2.94 -35.59 -12.49
N LEU A 173 2.70 -34.31 -12.17
CA LEU A 173 1.78 -33.44 -12.92
C LEU A 173 2.53 -32.60 -13.94
N LYS A 174 1.96 -32.52 -15.17
CA LYS A 174 2.44 -31.66 -16.27
C LYS A 174 1.27 -30.84 -16.84
N ASN A 175 1.59 -29.79 -17.58
CA ASN A 175 0.64 -28.97 -18.34
C ASN A 175 -0.52 -28.43 -17.48
N PHE A 176 -0.20 -27.82 -16.34
CA PHE A 176 -1.16 -27.21 -15.42
C PHE A 176 -0.91 -25.70 -15.24
N VAL A 177 -1.93 -24.99 -14.82
CA VAL A 177 -1.82 -23.61 -14.33
C VAL A 177 -1.79 -23.64 -12.82
N LEU A 178 -0.71 -23.11 -12.23
CA LEU A 178 -0.57 -23.00 -10.78
C LEU A 178 -1.07 -21.64 -10.31
N SER A 179 -2.02 -21.64 -9.39
CA SER A 179 -2.40 -20.45 -8.63
C SER A 179 -2.00 -20.63 -7.16
N VAL A 180 -1.16 -19.73 -6.67
CA VAL A 180 -0.78 -19.69 -5.26
C VAL A 180 -1.50 -18.51 -4.62
N THR A 181 -2.46 -18.82 -3.76
CA THR A 181 -3.28 -17.81 -3.11
C THR A 181 -3.52 -18.17 -1.65
N HIS A 182 -3.82 -17.16 -0.84
CA HIS A 182 -4.25 -17.37 0.53
C HIS A 182 -5.73 -17.69 0.53
N ILE A 183 -6.09 -18.90 0.96
CA ILE A 183 -7.48 -19.31 1.18
C ILE A 183 -7.82 -18.88 2.60
N GLY A 184 -8.20 -17.65 2.77
CA GLY A 184 -8.68 -17.11 4.04
C GLY A 184 -10.10 -16.61 3.88
N SER A 185 -10.89 -16.68 4.95
CA SER A 185 -12.26 -16.22 5.02
C SER A 185 -12.46 -14.88 4.31
N SER A 186 -13.40 -14.88 3.39
CA SER A 186 -14.15 -13.73 2.84
C SER A 186 -13.58 -12.31 3.16
N ARG A 187 -12.81 -11.79 2.27
CA ARG A 187 -12.82 -10.35 2.03
C ARG A 187 -13.63 -10.04 0.79
#